data_860b635d7135d4ed926db97341abb1e7
#
_entry.id   860b635d7135d4ed926db97341abb1e7
#
_cell.length_a   1.000
_cell.length_b   1.000
_cell.length_c   1.000
_cell.angle_alpha   90.00
_cell.angle_beta   90.00
_cell.angle_gamma   90.00
#
_symmetry.space_group_name_H-M   'P 1'
#
loop_
_entity.id
_entity.type
_entity.pdbx_description
1 polymer ?
#
loop_
_entity_poly.entity_id
_entity_poly.type
_entity_poly.pdbx_seq_one_letter_code
_entity_poly.pdbx_strand_id
1 'polypeptide(L)'
;MVVPILKQGHYLIATIPTALTDADLRGFRDGLVAQVGRCRSRGVVVDITALDVMDSFAVRTLRDVAHMTRLRGAETVIVGIQPEVAFAMVQLGMSLEDVDTALDLEEGLAFLDHAAGRD
;
A
#
# COMPACT_ATOMS: atom_id res chain seq x y z
N MET A 1 -4.60 16.44 1.54
CA MET A 1 -4.71 15.87 0.17
C MET A 1 -5.47 14.55 0.21
N VAL A 2 -6.37 14.35 -0.73
CA VAL A 2 -7.11 13.09 -0.84
C VAL A 2 -6.35 12.18 -1.82
N VAL A 3 -6.02 10.97 -1.37
CA VAL A 3 -5.36 9.97 -2.22
C VAL A 3 -6.42 9.29 -3.09
N PRO A 4 -6.23 9.24 -4.42
CA PRO A 4 -7.16 8.53 -5.29
C PRO A 4 -7.19 7.05 -4.98
N ILE A 5 -8.39 6.49 -4.81
CA ILE A 5 -8.59 5.07 -4.59
C ILE A 5 -9.58 4.57 -5.63
N LEU A 6 -9.13 3.66 -6.47
CA LEU A 6 -9.94 3.07 -7.53
C LEU A 6 -10.36 1.68 -7.13
N LYS A 7 -11.65 1.38 -7.30
CA LYS A 7 -12.14 0.01 -7.10
C LYS A 7 -12.05 -0.73 -8.42
N GLN A 8 -11.39 -1.89 -8.40
CA GLN A 8 -11.27 -2.77 -9.57
C GLN A 8 -11.60 -4.19 -9.13
N GLY A 9 -12.81 -4.64 -9.45
CA GLY A 9 -13.28 -5.95 -9.02
C GLY A 9 -13.30 -6.06 -7.49
N HIS A 10 -12.57 -7.04 -6.96
CA HIS A 10 -12.47 -7.25 -5.52
C HIS A 10 -11.29 -6.51 -4.90
N TYR A 11 -10.63 -5.64 -5.65
CA TYR A 11 -9.43 -4.95 -5.20
C TYR A 11 -9.63 -3.45 -5.16
N LEU A 12 -8.88 -2.79 -4.28
CA LEU A 12 -8.74 -1.34 -4.25
C LEU A 12 -7.32 -0.99 -4.67
N ILE A 13 -7.20 0.02 -5.51
CA ILE A 13 -5.89 0.52 -5.97
C ILE A 13 -5.77 1.96 -5.49
N ALA A 14 -4.83 2.18 -4.58
CA ALA A 14 -4.54 3.51 -4.04
C ALA A 14 -3.23 4.00 -4.64
N THR A 15 -3.26 5.14 -5.31
CA THR A 15 -2.07 5.74 -5.91
C THR A 15 -1.69 6.98 -5.12
N ILE A 16 -0.52 6.97 -4.49
CA ILE A 16 -0.03 8.12 -3.73
C ILE A 16 0.76 9.00 -4.71
N PRO A 17 0.25 10.19 -5.07
CA PRO A 17 0.83 10.97 -6.17
C PRO A 17 2.06 11.78 -5.77
N THR A 18 2.25 12.04 -4.48
CA THR A 18 3.35 12.84 -3.95
C THR A 18 3.55 12.52 -2.48
N ALA A 19 4.66 12.99 -1.91
CA ALA A 19 4.89 12.86 -0.47
C ALA A 19 3.75 13.53 0.30
N LEU A 20 3.19 12.83 1.26
CA LEU A 20 2.07 13.31 2.06
C LEU A 20 2.56 13.79 3.42
N THR A 21 1.84 14.76 4.01
CA THR A 21 2.06 15.13 5.40
C THR A 21 1.67 13.97 6.32
N ASP A 22 2.11 14.02 7.57
CA ASP A 22 1.73 13.00 8.55
C ASP A 22 0.21 12.92 8.73
N ALA A 23 -0.46 14.07 8.75
CA ALA A 23 -1.92 14.12 8.86
C ALA A 23 -2.59 13.48 7.63
N ASP A 24 -2.08 13.76 6.42
CA ASP A 24 -2.60 13.17 5.20
C ASP A 24 -2.39 11.65 5.17
N LEU A 25 -1.25 11.18 5.68
CA LEU A 25 -0.97 9.74 5.76
C LEU A 25 -1.94 9.04 6.72
N ARG A 26 -2.20 9.64 7.88
CA ARG A 26 -3.19 9.08 8.81
C ARG A 26 -4.57 9.05 8.21
N GLY A 27 -4.97 10.12 7.53
CA GLY A 27 -6.27 10.18 6.84
C GLY A 27 -6.38 9.13 5.74
N PHE A 28 -5.31 8.92 4.97
CA PHE A 28 -5.24 7.88 3.96
C PHE A 28 -5.42 6.49 4.59
N ARG A 29 -4.67 6.20 5.65
CA ARG A 29 -4.76 4.92 6.36
C ARG A 29 -6.19 4.64 6.82
N ASP A 30 -6.77 5.60 7.53
CA ASP A 30 -8.10 5.41 8.14
C ASP A 30 -9.18 5.29 7.07
N GLY A 31 -9.09 6.11 6.02
CA GLY A 31 -10.03 6.07 4.90
C GLY A 31 -9.95 4.78 4.11
N LEU A 32 -8.75 4.29 3.85
CA LEU A 32 -8.56 3.04 3.11
C LEU A 32 -9.10 1.84 3.90
N VAL A 33 -8.78 1.76 5.19
CA VAL A 33 -9.24 0.67 6.05
C VAL A 33 -10.77 0.66 6.12
N ALA A 34 -11.39 1.84 6.21
CA ALA A 34 -12.85 1.94 6.19
C ALA A 34 -13.44 1.48 4.85
N GLN A 35 -12.79 1.86 3.74
CA GLN A 35 -13.28 1.49 2.41
C GLN A 35 -13.16 -0.01 2.14
N VAL A 36 -12.13 -0.66 2.67
CA VAL A 36 -12.01 -2.12 2.59
C VAL A 36 -13.28 -2.78 3.15
N GLY A 37 -13.76 -2.31 4.29
CA GLY A 37 -14.98 -2.84 4.88
C GLY A 37 -16.22 -2.57 4.04
N ARG A 38 -16.39 -1.33 3.57
CA ARG A 38 -17.57 -0.96 2.76
C ARG A 38 -17.63 -1.73 1.44
N CYS A 39 -16.48 -1.90 0.79
CA CYS A 39 -16.40 -2.58 -0.51
C CYS A 39 -16.23 -4.08 -0.39
N ARG A 40 -16.04 -4.60 0.82
CA ARG A 40 -15.69 -6.01 1.07
C ARG A 40 -14.51 -6.43 0.19
N SER A 41 -13.51 -5.55 0.15
CA SER A 41 -12.33 -5.76 -0.67
C SER A 41 -11.53 -6.96 -0.18
N ARG A 42 -10.96 -7.72 -1.12
CA ARG A 42 -10.09 -8.85 -0.80
C ARG A 42 -8.62 -8.51 -0.91
N GLY A 43 -8.30 -7.42 -1.56
CA GLY A 43 -6.93 -6.99 -1.73
C GLY A 43 -6.83 -5.51 -1.98
N VAL A 44 -5.64 -4.98 -1.67
CA VAL A 44 -5.33 -3.56 -1.84
C VAL A 44 -3.95 -3.47 -2.47
N VAL A 45 -3.84 -2.66 -3.52
CA VAL A 45 -2.55 -2.24 -4.06
C VAL A 45 -2.31 -0.81 -3.61
N VAL A 46 -1.16 -0.56 -2.98
CA VAL A 46 -0.71 0.79 -2.68
C VAL A 46 0.45 1.11 -3.61
N ASP A 47 0.21 1.98 -4.56
CA ASP A 47 1.19 2.35 -5.58
C ASP A 47 1.93 3.60 -5.14
N ILE A 48 3.23 3.45 -4.90
CA ILE A 48 4.10 4.55 -4.47
C ILE A 48 5.17 4.88 -5.52
N THR A 49 4.91 4.53 -6.78
CA THR A 49 5.86 4.78 -7.87
C THR A 49 6.28 6.25 -7.96
N ALA A 50 5.36 7.16 -7.64
CA ALA A 50 5.62 8.59 -7.73
C ALA A 50 6.47 9.14 -6.57
N LEU A 51 6.71 8.34 -5.52
CA LEU A 51 7.46 8.81 -4.35
C LEU A 51 8.95 8.56 -4.54
N ASP A 52 9.74 9.61 -4.42
CA ASP A 52 11.21 9.53 -4.44
C ASP A 52 11.81 9.65 -3.03
N VAL A 53 10.97 9.91 -2.04
CA VAL A 53 11.38 10.08 -0.63
C VAL A 53 10.30 9.47 0.27
N MET A 54 10.72 8.75 1.31
CA MET A 54 9.84 8.26 2.37
C MET A 54 10.58 8.35 3.70
N ASP A 55 9.96 8.99 4.67
CA ASP A 55 10.50 9.03 6.02
C ASP A 55 10.00 7.83 6.86
N SER A 56 10.49 7.74 8.09
CA SER A 56 10.15 6.62 8.97
C SER A 56 8.66 6.59 9.33
N PHE A 57 8.02 7.76 9.42
CA PHE A 57 6.58 7.82 9.68
C PHE A 57 5.78 7.25 8.51
N ALA A 58 6.17 7.59 7.28
CA ALA A 58 5.49 7.06 6.08
C ALA A 58 5.64 5.55 5.99
N VAL A 59 6.84 5.01 6.20
CA VAL A 59 7.07 3.55 6.18
C VAL A 59 6.21 2.86 7.25
N ARG A 60 6.21 3.40 8.46
CA ARG A 60 5.43 2.83 9.56
C ARG A 60 3.94 2.87 9.29
N THR A 61 3.45 3.97 8.70
CA THR A 61 2.04 4.11 8.35
C THR A 61 1.64 3.09 7.28
N LEU A 62 2.49 2.85 6.27
CA LEU A 62 2.20 1.83 5.26
C LEU A 62 2.18 0.41 5.86
N ARG A 63 3.05 0.13 6.82
CA ARG A 63 2.99 -1.15 7.56
C ARG A 63 1.68 -1.27 8.32
N ASP A 64 1.26 -0.19 8.98
CA ASP A 64 -0.01 -0.19 9.71
C ASP A 64 -1.18 -0.43 8.77
N VAL A 65 -1.18 0.20 7.58
CA VAL A 65 -2.20 -0.04 6.55
C VAL A 65 -2.28 -1.53 6.23
N ALA A 66 -1.15 -2.16 5.97
CA ALA A 66 -1.13 -3.58 5.62
C ALA A 66 -1.66 -4.46 6.75
N HIS A 67 -1.27 -4.17 7.99
CA HIS A 67 -1.73 -4.95 9.14
C HIS A 67 -3.22 -4.74 9.41
N MET A 68 -3.69 -3.49 9.34
CA MET A 68 -5.08 -3.17 9.59
C MET A 68 -6.02 -3.74 8.53
N THR A 69 -5.62 -3.68 7.26
CA THR A 69 -6.41 -4.27 6.16
C THR A 69 -6.47 -5.78 6.27
N ARG A 70 -5.36 -6.41 6.68
CA ARG A 70 -5.34 -7.86 6.89
C ARG A 70 -6.32 -8.28 7.97
N LEU A 71 -6.41 -7.52 9.06
CA LEU A 71 -7.39 -7.79 10.12
C LEU A 71 -8.82 -7.66 9.63
N ARG A 72 -9.04 -6.98 8.51
CA ARG A 72 -10.35 -6.84 7.89
C ARG A 72 -10.53 -7.74 6.65
N GLY A 73 -9.63 -8.70 6.48
CA GLY A 73 -9.77 -9.73 5.46
C GLY A 73 -9.19 -9.38 4.09
N ALA A 74 -8.37 -8.33 3.99
CA ALA A 74 -7.77 -7.94 2.72
C ALA A 74 -6.24 -8.01 2.78
N GLU A 75 -5.63 -8.59 1.74
CA GLU A 75 -4.18 -8.57 1.58
C GLU A 75 -3.75 -7.25 0.94
N THR A 76 -2.64 -6.69 1.41
CA THR A 76 -2.09 -5.46 0.83
C THR A 76 -0.75 -5.76 0.18
N VAL A 77 -0.55 -5.23 -1.03
CA VAL A 77 0.75 -5.25 -1.70
C VAL A 77 1.16 -3.82 -2.03
N ILE A 78 2.40 -3.48 -1.69
CA ILE A 78 2.97 -2.16 -2.01
C ILE A 78 3.78 -2.32 -3.29
N VAL A 79 3.53 -1.47 -4.28
CA VAL A 79 4.20 -1.57 -5.57
C VAL A 79 4.93 -0.27 -5.90
N GLY A 80 5.98 -0.41 -6.71
CA GLY A 80 6.67 0.75 -7.28
C GLY A 80 7.66 1.42 -6.34
N ILE A 81 8.23 0.70 -5.38
CA ILE A 81 9.27 1.28 -4.51
C ILE A 81 10.46 1.65 -5.40
N GLN A 82 10.76 2.95 -5.50
CA GLN A 82 11.89 3.42 -6.31
C GLN A 82 13.23 3.00 -5.70
N PRO A 83 14.28 2.81 -6.52
CA PRO A 83 15.59 2.39 -6.01
C PRO A 83 16.13 3.30 -4.91
N GLU A 84 15.95 4.62 -5.03
CA GLU A 84 16.40 5.58 -4.02
C GLU A 84 15.69 5.36 -2.68
N VAL A 85 14.40 5.06 -2.75
CA VAL A 85 13.59 4.79 -1.55
C VAL A 85 14.03 3.47 -0.91
N ALA A 86 14.20 2.44 -1.73
CA ALA A 86 14.65 1.13 -1.24
C ALA A 86 16.03 1.24 -0.58
N PHE A 87 16.95 1.97 -1.19
CA PHE A 87 18.29 2.18 -0.64
C PHE A 87 18.21 2.89 0.71
N ALA A 88 17.43 3.97 0.79
CA ALA A 88 17.28 4.74 2.02
C ALA A 88 16.67 3.88 3.15
N MET A 89 15.69 3.05 2.83
CA MET A 89 15.07 2.16 3.82
C MET A 89 16.09 1.19 4.41
N VAL A 90 16.90 0.56 3.57
CA VAL A 90 17.93 -0.37 4.03
C VAL A 90 18.98 0.35 4.88
N GLN A 91 19.43 1.52 4.44
CA GLN A 91 20.44 2.32 5.14
C GLN A 91 19.96 2.76 6.53
N LEU A 92 18.69 3.10 6.66
CA LEU A 92 18.12 3.62 7.90
C LEU A 92 17.49 2.53 8.77
N GLY A 93 17.60 1.27 8.37
CA GLY A 93 17.03 0.17 9.13
C GLY A 93 15.52 0.14 9.16
N MET A 94 14.86 0.80 8.21
CA MET A 94 13.41 0.73 8.06
C MET A 94 13.03 -0.56 7.33
N SER A 95 11.93 -1.19 7.76
CA SER A 95 11.58 -2.51 7.25
C SER A 95 10.11 -2.60 6.86
N LEU A 96 9.84 -3.29 5.75
CA LEU A 96 8.53 -3.72 5.31
C LEU A 96 8.46 -5.26 5.29
N GLU A 97 9.17 -5.94 6.20
CA GLU A 97 9.31 -7.40 6.18
C GLU A 97 7.97 -8.14 6.21
N ASP A 98 7.00 -7.60 6.94
CA ASP A 98 5.70 -8.24 7.09
C ASP A 98 4.71 -7.79 6.02
N VAL A 99 5.16 -7.06 5.01
CA VAL A 99 4.33 -6.47 3.97
C VAL A 99 4.79 -6.98 2.62
N ASP A 100 3.84 -7.46 1.82
CA ASP A 100 4.14 -7.91 0.48
C ASP A 100 4.44 -6.72 -0.43
N THR A 101 5.43 -6.87 -1.28
CA THR A 101 5.85 -5.84 -2.24
C THR A 101 5.96 -6.45 -3.62
N ALA A 102 5.78 -5.62 -4.64
CA ALA A 102 5.94 -6.03 -6.03
C ALA A 102 6.53 -4.87 -6.83
N LEU A 103 7.04 -5.17 -8.01
CA LEU A 103 7.73 -4.18 -8.82
C LEU A 103 6.80 -3.08 -9.32
N ASP A 104 5.61 -3.47 -9.78
CA ASP A 104 4.64 -2.55 -10.37
C ASP A 104 3.21 -3.03 -10.16
N LEU A 105 2.26 -2.26 -10.67
CA LEU A 105 0.83 -2.56 -10.53
C LEU A 105 0.47 -3.93 -11.10
N GLU A 106 1.01 -4.27 -12.28
CA GLU A 106 0.70 -5.55 -12.93
C GLU A 106 1.12 -6.72 -12.05
N GLU A 107 2.35 -6.69 -11.53
CA GLU A 107 2.82 -7.73 -10.61
C GLU A 107 2.04 -7.75 -9.31
N GLY A 108 1.66 -6.57 -8.80
CA GLY A 108 0.85 -6.46 -7.59
C GLY A 108 -0.51 -7.13 -7.75
N LEU A 109 -1.18 -6.89 -8.86
CA LEU A 109 -2.47 -7.52 -9.15
C LEU A 109 -2.32 -9.03 -9.33
N ALA A 110 -1.27 -9.48 -10.00
CA ALA A 110 -1.00 -10.91 -10.16
C ALA A 110 -0.76 -11.57 -8.80
N PHE A 111 -0.04 -10.91 -7.91
CA PHE A 111 0.18 -11.39 -6.55
C PHE A 111 -1.14 -11.56 -5.81
N LEU A 112 -2.03 -10.57 -5.88
CA LEU A 112 -3.33 -10.63 -5.21
C LEU A 112 -4.20 -11.74 -5.77
N ASP A 113 -4.19 -11.93 -7.09
CA ASP A 113 -4.94 -13.03 -7.73
C ASP A 113 -4.42 -14.38 -7.28
N HIS A 114 -3.12 -14.55 -7.21
CA HIS A 114 -2.52 -15.80 -6.74
C HIS A 114 -2.86 -16.04 -5.25
N ALA A 115 -2.75 -15.03 -4.42
CA ALA A 115 -3.09 -15.14 -3.00
C ALA A 115 -4.55 -15.50 -2.78
N ALA A 116 -5.44 -15.08 -3.70
CA ALA A 116 -6.86 -15.40 -3.65
C ALA A 116 -7.19 -16.73 -4.34
N GLY A 117 -6.21 -17.42 -4.93
CA GLY A 117 -6.43 -18.67 -5.67
C GLY A 117 -7.15 -18.47 -7.00
N ARG A 118 -6.92 -17.35 -7.68
CA ARG A 118 -7.64 -16.98 -8.90
C ARG A 118 -6.82 -17.05 -10.20
N ASP A 119 -5.58 -17.40 -10.11
CA ASP A 119 -4.70 -17.48 -11.28
C ASP A 119 -4.93 -18.71 -12.16
#